data_6c52e7731a3f8028776120a68065d2da
#
_entry.id   6c52e7731a3f8028776120a68065d2da
#
_cell.length_a   1.000
_cell.length_b   1.000
_cell.length_c   1.000
_cell.angle_alpha   90.00
_cell.angle_beta   90.00
_cell.angle_gamma   90.00
#
_symmetry.space_group_name_H-M   'P 1'
#
loop_
_entity.id
_entity.type
_entity.pdbx_description
1 polymer ?
#
loop_
_entity_poly.entity_id
_entity_poly.type
_entity_poly.pdbx_seq_one_letter_code
_entity_poly.pdbx_strand_id
1 'polypeptide(L)'
;MAEKIIETAYAKINLGLSILGKRKDGYHEVSMIMQSVGLCDEVIITEGEGIQISTNLEGLTCGKDNLAYKAAALLAEKYNITPNVHIILNKKIFMAAGLAGGSSDAAAVLRGLNKYWNLNLGDDTLETLAAELGSDVPFCICGGSAIAKGRGEIIVPLPDMPETIVVLAKLRNLDVS
;
A
#
# COMPACT_ATOMS: atom_id res chain seq x y z
N MET A 1 -26.34 11.21 -5.37
CA MET A 1 -24.94 11.44 -5.81
C MET A 1 -24.25 10.11 -5.67
N ALA A 2 -23.52 9.65 -6.69
CA ALA A 2 -22.75 8.41 -6.55
C ALA A 2 -21.79 8.57 -5.37
N GLU A 3 -21.69 7.53 -4.53
CA GLU A 3 -20.79 7.51 -3.38
C GLU A 3 -19.35 7.58 -3.87
N LYS A 4 -18.57 8.48 -3.29
CA LYS A 4 -17.18 8.70 -3.63
C LYS A 4 -16.34 8.56 -2.36
N ILE A 5 -15.39 7.62 -2.35
CA ILE A 5 -14.42 7.47 -1.27
C ILE A 5 -13.08 8.03 -1.75
N ILE A 6 -12.40 8.79 -0.89
CA ILE A 6 -11.05 9.30 -1.13
C ILE A 6 -10.16 8.81 0.01
N GLU A 7 -9.06 8.17 -0.35
CA GLU A 7 -8.04 7.67 0.57
C GLU A 7 -6.68 8.28 0.25
N THR A 8 -5.91 8.57 1.29
CA THR A 8 -4.52 8.99 1.14
C THR A 8 -3.59 7.80 1.26
N ALA A 9 -2.70 7.65 0.29
CA ALA A 9 -1.70 6.59 0.21
C ALA A 9 -0.31 7.18 0.49
N TYR A 10 0.14 7.15 1.75
CA TYR A 10 1.42 7.75 2.16
C TYR A 10 2.61 6.90 1.73
N ALA A 11 3.67 7.53 1.25
CA ALA A 11 4.97 6.90 1.05
C ALA A 11 5.58 6.48 2.39
N LYS A 12 6.50 5.51 2.33
CA LYS A 12 7.32 5.11 3.48
C LYS A 12 8.80 5.23 3.17
N ILE A 13 9.60 5.37 4.22
CA ILE A 13 11.05 5.19 4.20
C ILE A 13 11.45 4.13 5.23
N ASN A 14 12.65 3.58 5.08
CA ASN A 14 13.28 2.76 6.11
C ASN A 14 14.34 3.60 6.81
N LEU A 15 14.14 3.87 8.10
CA LEU A 15 15.12 4.56 8.96
C LEU A 15 16.27 3.63 9.32
N GLY A 16 16.03 2.34 9.34
CA GLY A 16 17.03 1.31 9.55
C GLY A 16 16.56 -0.02 8.97
N LEU A 17 17.49 -0.83 8.45
CA LEU A 17 17.24 -2.16 7.92
C LEU A 17 18.39 -3.08 8.27
N SER A 18 18.08 -4.20 8.89
CA SER A 18 19.02 -5.28 9.20
C SER A 18 18.51 -6.57 8.58
N ILE A 19 19.39 -7.25 7.85
CA ILE A 19 19.12 -8.62 7.35
C ILE A 19 19.66 -9.59 8.39
N LEU A 20 18.77 -10.38 8.98
CA LEU A 20 19.08 -11.30 10.08
C LEU A 20 19.47 -12.69 9.59
N GLY A 21 19.05 -13.06 8.37
CA GLY A 21 19.40 -14.35 7.79
C GLY A 21 18.55 -14.68 6.57
N LYS A 22 18.90 -15.80 5.92
CA LYS A 22 18.11 -16.34 4.81
C LYS A 22 17.10 -17.35 5.33
N ARG A 23 15.85 -17.22 4.92
CA ARG A 23 14.75 -18.11 5.29
C ARG A 23 14.69 -19.33 4.36
N LYS A 24 14.00 -20.38 4.81
CA LYS A 24 13.79 -21.61 4.01
C LYS A 24 12.87 -21.38 2.80
N ASP A 25 12.03 -20.34 2.86
CA ASP A 25 11.10 -19.93 1.79
C ASP A 25 11.77 -19.08 0.69
N GLY A 26 13.10 -18.86 0.79
CA GLY A 26 13.90 -18.12 -0.18
C GLY A 26 13.98 -16.63 0.10
N TYR A 27 13.16 -16.09 0.99
CA TYR A 27 13.21 -14.70 1.46
C TYR A 27 14.30 -14.49 2.52
N HIS A 28 14.49 -13.24 2.92
CA HIS A 28 15.35 -12.89 4.04
C HIS A 28 14.51 -12.55 5.27
N GLU A 29 14.98 -12.99 6.43
CA GLU A 29 14.50 -12.50 7.72
C GLU A 29 15.08 -11.11 7.92
N VAL A 30 14.20 -10.11 8.10
CA VAL A 30 14.62 -8.72 8.26
C VAL A 30 14.07 -8.12 9.55
N SER A 31 14.75 -7.07 10.01
CA SER A 31 14.23 -6.15 11.02
C SER A 31 14.42 -4.72 10.48
N MET A 32 13.33 -4.00 10.30
CA MET A 32 13.33 -2.65 9.73
C MET A 32 12.59 -1.69 10.66
N ILE A 33 13.06 -0.45 10.72
CA ILE A 33 12.26 0.65 11.27
C ILE A 33 11.70 1.41 10.08
N MET A 34 10.38 1.32 9.91
CA MET A 34 9.65 1.96 8.83
C MET A 34 8.97 3.22 9.33
N GLN A 35 8.92 4.23 8.49
CA GLN A 35 8.30 5.53 8.77
C GLN A 35 7.48 6.01 7.59
N SER A 36 6.21 6.35 7.83
CA SER A 36 5.40 7.08 6.85
C SER A 36 5.91 8.52 6.70
N VAL A 37 5.90 9.03 5.48
CA VAL A 37 6.29 10.41 5.16
C VAL A 37 5.16 11.15 4.45
N GLY A 38 5.19 12.49 4.48
CA GLY A 38 4.10 13.34 3.95
C GLY A 38 3.91 13.29 2.42
N LEU A 39 4.85 12.72 1.65
CA LEU A 39 4.64 12.46 0.22
C LEU A 39 3.59 11.36 0.07
N CYS A 40 2.54 11.61 -0.70
CA CYS A 40 1.42 10.67 -0.82
C CYS A 40 0.79 10.71 -2.20
N ASP A 41 0.19 9.58 -2.58
CA ASP A 41 -0.76 9.48 -3.68
C ASP A 41 -2.19 9.66 -3.14
N GLU A 42 -3.13 9.96 -4.02
CA GLU A 42 -4.54 10.01 -3.72
C GLU A 42 -5.25 8.89 -4.49
N VAL A 43 -6.00 8.09 -3.76
CA VAL A 43 -6.81 6.99 -4.32
C VAL A 43 -8.28 7.38 -4.22
N ILE A 44 -8.96 7.46 -5.37
CA ILE A 44 -10.37 7.79 -5.45
C ILE A 44 -11.13 6.55 -5.93
N ILE A 45 -12.16 6.16 -5.21
CA ILE A 45 -13.03 5.04 -5.54
C ILE A 45 -14.43 5.57 -5.84
N THR A 46 -14.94 5.20 -7.00
CA THR A 46 -16.28 5.56 -7.48
C THR A 46 -16.96 4.33 -8.08
N GLU A 47 -18.22 4.46 -8.42
CA GLU A 47 -18.95 3.44 -9.19
C GLU A 47 -18.31 3.19 -10.56
N GLY A 48 -18.30 1.93 -11.01
CA GLY A 48 -17.76 1.48 -12.28
C GLY A 48 -18.35 0.13 -12.71
N GLU A 49 -17.80 -0.45 -13.76
CA GLU A 49 -18.16 -1.80 -14.23
C GLU A 49 -16.99 -2.76 -13.96
N GLY A 50 -17.23 -3.79 -13.16
CA GLY A 50 -16.16 -4.68 -12.71
C GLY A 50 -15.13 -3.95 -11.85
N ILE A 51 -13.85 -4.21 -12.07
CA ILE A 51 -12.72 -3.47 -11.45
C ILE A 51 -12.02 -2.70 -12.56
N GLN A 52 -12.13 -1.39 -12.52
CA GLN A 52 -11.45 -0.47 -13.44
C GLN A 52 -10.40 0.33 -12.70
N ILE A 53 -9.23 0.51 -13.31
CA ILE A 53 -8.15 1.37 -12.80
C ILE A 53 -7.83 2.43 -13.84
N SER A 54 -7.65 3.67 -13.38
CA SER A 54 -7.05 4.75 -14.17
C SER A 54 -6.00 5.49 -13.35
N THR A 55 -5.08 6.16 -14.03
CA THR A 55 -3.98 6.89 -13.39
C THR A 55 -3.54 8.07 -14.24
N ASN A 56 -2.96 9.08 -13.58
CA ASN A 56 -2.29 10.21 -14.23
C ASN A 56 -0.83 9.89 -14.64
N LEU A 57 -0.30 8.69 -14.28
CA LEU A 57 1.08 8.33 -14.53
C LEU A 57 1.20 7.44 -15.76
N GLU A 58 1.85 7.97 -16.81
CA GLU A 58 2.14 7.24 -18.02
C GLU A 58 3.03 6.02 -17.75
N GLY A 59 2.72 4.89 -18.39
CA GLY A 59 3.47 3.64 -18.24
C GLY A 59 3.13 2.79 -17.02
N LEU A 60 2.30 3.28 -16.09
CA LEU A 60 1.78 2.44 -15.01
C LEU A 60 0.68 1.52 -15.56
N THR A 61 0.84 0.21 -15.34
CA THR A 61 -0.18 -0.77 -15.75
C THR A 61 -1.46 -0.59 -14.93
N CYS A 62 -2.62 -0.56 -15.60
CA CYS A 62 -3.93 -0.46 -14.98
C CYS A 62 -4.69 -1.81 -14.96
N GLY A 63 -4.02 -2.90 -15.33
CA GLY A 63 -4.58 -4.24 -15.40
C GLY A 63 -4.36 -5.07 -14.13
N LYS A 64 -4.55 -6.39 -14.30
CA LYS A 64 -4.47 -7.39 -13.20
C LYS A 64 -3.12 -7.48 -12.49
N ASP A 65 -2.06 -6.94 -13.08
CA ASP A 65 -0.73 -6.91 -12.46
C ASP A 65 -0.57 -5.76 -11.47
N ASN A 66 -1.43 -4.75 -11.53
CA ASN A 66 -1.42 -3.63 -10.60
C ASN A 66 -1.85 -4.08 -9.20
N LEU A 67 -1.10 -3.69 -8.16
CA LEU A 67 -1.41 -4.07 -6.77
C LEU A 67 -2.76 -3.50 -6.29
N ALA A 68 -3.16 -2.32 -6.76
CA ALA A 68 -4.48 -1.75 -6.46
C ALA A 68 -5.60 -2.61 -7.05
N TYR A 69 -5.42 -3.14 -8.27
CA TYR A 69 -6.36 -4.11 -8.86
C TYR A 69 -6.42 -5.39 -8.03
N LYS A 70 -5.26 -5.94 -7.66
CA LYS A 70 -5.18 -7.17 -6.85
C LYS A 70 -5.85 -6.99 -5.49
N ALA A 71 -5.70 -5.84 -4.86
CA ALA A 71 -6.36 -5.51 -3.60
C ALA A 71 -7.90 -5.53 -3.73
N ALA A 72 -8.43 -4.91 -4.78
CA ALA A 72 -9.87 -4.93 -5.07
C ALA A 72 -10.38 -6.33 -5.37
N ALA A 73 -9.66 -7.09 -6.19
CA ALA A 73 -10.02 -8.46 -6.55
C ALA A 73 -10.00 -9.39 -5.33
N LEU A 74 -9.00 -9.26 -4.46
CA LEU A 74 -8.88 -10.05 -3.22
C LEU A 74 -10.07 -9.84 -2.29
N LEU A 75 -10.47 -8.58 -2.05
CA LEU A 75 -11.65 -8.28 -1.24
C LEU A 75 -12.94 -8.80 -1.89
N ALA A 76 -13.12 -8.57 -3.19
CA ALA A 76 -14.31 -9.03 -3.91
C ALA A 76 -14.45 -10.56 -3.83
N GLU A 77 -13.37 -11.31 -4.01
CA GLU A 77 -13.35 -12.77 -3.91
C GLU A 77 -13.64 -13.24 -2.49
N LYS A 78 -12.93 -12.72 -1.49
CA LYS A 78 -13.08 -13.18 -0.10
C LYS A 78 -14.45 -12.90 0.50
N TYR A 79 -15.11 -11.84 0.07
CA TYR A 79 -16.41 -11.42 0.59
C TYR A 79 -17.57 -11.67 -0.38
N ASN A 80 -17.33 -12.42 -1.48
CA ASN A 80 -18.31 -12.79 -2.49
C ASN A 80 -19.06 -11.57 -3.07
N ILE A 81 -18.31 -10.49 -3.35
CA ILE A 81 -18.85 -9.26 -3.92
C ILE A 81 -18.68 -9.29 -5.43
N THR A 82 -19.74 -8.96 -6.18
CA THR A 82 -19.60 -8.61 -7.59
C THR A 82 -19.06 -7.19 -7.69
N PRO A 83 -17.80 -6.99 -8.14
CA PRO A 83 -17.19 -5.68 -8.11
C PRO A 83 -17.85 -4.73 -9.12
N ASN A 84 -18.03 -3.48 -8.72
CA ASN A 84 -18.62 -2.41 -9.51
C ASN A 84 -17.89 -1.09 -9.19
N VAL A 85 -16.58 -1.06 -9.36
CA VAL A 85 -15.75 0.06 -8.90
C VAL A 85 -14.78 0.57 -9.97
N HIS A 86 -14.63 1.88 -10.02
CA HIS A 86 -13.56 2.57 -10.75
C HIS A 86 -12.62 3.22 -9.74
N ILE A 87 -11.37 2.80 -9.74
CA ILE A 87 -10.29 3.25 -8.86
C ILE A 87 -9.38 4.17 -9.65
N ILE A 88 -9.25 5.43 -9.21
CA ILE A 88 -8.41 6.44 -9.84
C ILE A 88 -7.20 6.66 -8.95
N LEU A 89 -6.00 6.42 -9.49
CA LEU A 89 -4.73 6.59 -8.80
C LEU A 89 -4.07 7.90 -9.24
N ASN A 90 -4.15 8.93 -8.40
CA ASN A 90 -3.44 10.19 -8.60
C ASN A 90 -2.04 10.10 -8.01
N LYS A 91 -1.08 9.69 -8.83
CA LYS A 91 0.29 9.37 -8.44
C LYS A 91 1.15 10.62 -8.28
N LYS A 92 1.86 10.69 -7.13
CA LYS A 92 2.90 11.68 -6.80
C LYS A 92 4.16 11.00 -6.27
N ILE A 93 4.02 9.78 -5.70
CA ILE A 93 5.15 8.97 -5.21
C ILE A 93 5.96 8.46 -6.39
N PHE A 94 7.28 8.64 -6.33
CA PHE A 94 8.18 8.20 -7.39
C PHE A 94 8.15 6.67 -7.55
N MET A 95 8.01 6.19 -8.80
CA MET A 95 8.11 4.76 -9.11
C MET A 95 9.54 4.24 -8.88
N ALA A 96 9.64 2.96 -8.49
CA ALA A 96 10.90 2.25 -8.30
C ALA A 96 11.93 3.04 -7.46
N ALA A 97 11.48 3.69 -6.40
CA ALA A 97 12.29 4.51 -5.50
C ALA A 97 12.40 3.95 -4.07
N GLY A 98 11.94 2.72 -3.83
CA GLY A 98 11.92 2.14 -2.47
C GLY A 98 10.91 2.78 -1.51
N LEU A 99 10.01 3.64 -2.01
CA LEU A 99 9.03 4.41 -1.23
C LEU A 99 7.67 3.70 -1.05
N ALA A 100 7.56 2.47 -1.53
CA ALA A 100 6.38 1.61 -1.46
C ALA A 100 5.09 2.20 -2.08
N GLY A 101 5.17 3.04 -3.13
CA GLY A 101 4.00 3.70 -3.73
C GLY A 101 2.90 2.73 -4.17
N GLY A 102 3.25 1.61 -4.82
CA GLY A 102 2.27 0.59 -5.22
C GLY A 102 1.64 -0.14 -4.03
N SER A 103 2.42 -0.42 -2.98
CA SER A 103 1.92 -1.03 -1.74
C SER A 103 0.99 -0.08 -0.98
N SER A 104 1.33 1.20 -0.98
CA SER A 104 0.52 2.26 -0.38
C SER A 104 -0.82 2.43 -1.09
N ASP A 105 -0.83 2.40 -2.44
CA ASP A 105 -2.06 2.41 -3.23
C ASP A 105 -2.94 1.19 -2.91
N ALA A 106 -2.35 0.00 -2.84
CA ALA A 106 -3.09 -1.22 -2.51
C ALA A 106 -3.71 -1.15 -1.11
N ALA A 107 -2.97 -0.65 -0.12
CA ALA A 107 -3.47 -0.43 1.24
C ALA A 107 -4.62 0.59 1.26
N ALA A 108 -4.50 1.69 0.53
CA ALA A 108 -5.56 2.69 0.38
C ALA A 108 -6.81 2.09 -0.29
N VAL A 109 -6.63 1.23 -1.31
CA VAL A 109 -7.75 0.50 -1.93
C VAL A 109 -8.42 -0.44 -0.93
N LEU A 110 -7.67 -1.20 -0.13
CA LEU A 110 -8.26 -2.06 0.91
C LEU A 110 -9.11 -1.26 1.91
N ARG A 111 -8.57 -0.14 2.45
CA ARG A 111 -9.30 0.74 3.37
C ARG A 111 -10.52 1.37 2.70
N GLY A 112 -10.34 1.88 1.49
CA GLY A 112 -11.40 2.57 0.74
C GLY A 112 -12.53 1.64 0.36
N LEU A 113 -12.25 0.42 -0.12
CA LEU A 113 -13.26 -0.57 -0.45
C LEU A 113 -13.93 -1.17 0.78
N ASN A 114 -13.21 -1.30 1.91
CA ASN A 114 -13.83 -1.66 3.19
C ASN A 114 -14.97 -0.69 3.55
N LYS A 115 -14.76 0.62 3.32
CA LYS A 115 -15.79 1.66 3.51
C LYS A 115 -16.86 1.59 2.42
N TYR A 116 -16.46 1.57 1.15
CA TYR A 116 -17.36 1.61 0.00
C TYR A 116 -18.35 0.44 -0.04
N TRP A 117 -17.87 -0.76 0.31
CA TRP A 117 -18.69 -1.98 0.37
C TRP A 117 -19.28 -2.24 1.77
N ASN A 118 -19.07 -1.35 2.74
CA ASN A 118 -19.59 -1.45 4.12
C ASN A 118 -19.22 -2.79 4.80
N LEU A 119 -17.97 -3.27 4.61
CA LEU A 119 -17.51 -4.56 5.15
C LEU A 119 -17.25 -4.52 6.65
N ASN A 120 -16.97 -3.35 7.20
CA ASN A 120 -16.68 -3.13 8.63
C ASN A 120 -15.53 -4.01 9.17
N LEU A 121 -14.48 -4.23 8.35
CA LEU A 121 -13.29 -4.98 8.74
C LEU A 121 -12.42 -4.11 9.65
N GLY A 122 -11.91 -4.72 10.72
CA GLY A 122 -10.90 -4.09 11.58
C GLY A 122 -9.51 -4.11 10.94
N ASP A 123 -8.61 -3.28 11.48
CA ASP A 123 -7.25 -3.10 10.94
C ASP A 123 -6.46 -4.41 10.92
N ASP A 124 -6.54 -5.27 11.95
CA ASP A 124 -5.88 -6.60 11.99
C ASP A 124 -6.27 -7.48 10.79
N THR A 125 -7.56 -7.42 10.39
CA THR A 125 -8.06 -8.16 9.23
C THR A 125 -7.51 -7.56 7.94
N LEU A 126 -7.50 -6.24 7.83
CA LEU A 126 -6.95 -5.54 6.67
C LEU A 126 -5.44 -5.80 6.53
N GLU A 127 -4.68 -5.82 7.63
CA GLU A 127 -3.25 -6.15 7.62
C GLU A 127 -2.99 -7.60 7.17
N THR A 128 -3.82 -8.53 7.64
CA THR A 128 -3.75 -9.94 7.20
C THR A 128 -3.97 -10.07 5.69
N LEU A 129 -4.97 -9.39 5.15
CA LEU A 129 -5.24 -9.33 3.71
C LEU A 129 -4.11 -8.64 2.95
N ALA A 130 -3.59 -7.57 3.51
CA ALA A 130 -2.47 -6.81 2.95
C ALA A 130 -1.21 -7.67 2.79
N ALA A 131 -0.91 -8.57 3.74
CA ALA A 131 0.24 -9.47 3.70
C ALA A 131 0.18 -10.47 2.53
N GLU A 132 -1.01 -10.78 1.98
CA GLU A 132 -1.17 -11.59 0.79
C GLU A 132 -0.76 -10.86 -0.50
N LEU A 133 -0.79 -9.52 -0.48
CA LEU A 133 -0.47 -8.67 -1.63
C LEU A 133 1.02 -8.32 -1.73
N GLY A 134 1.66 -8.14 -0.58
CA GLY A 134 3.09 -7.81 -0.53
C GLY A 134 3.57 -7.44 0.87
N SER A 135 4.89 -7.52 1.08
CA SER A 135 5.50 -7.34 2.42
C SER A 135 5.34 -5.93 3.00
N ASP A 136 5.31 -4.89 2.16
CA ASP A 136 5.18 -3.51 2.62
C ASP A 136 3.71 -3.07 2.80
N VAL A 137 2.74 -3.84 2.27
CA VAL A 137 1.32 -3.44 2.29
C VAL A 137 0.73 -3.38 3.70
N PRO A 138 1.04 -4.33 4.62
CA PRO A 138 0.58 -4.26 6.01
C PRO A 138 1.00 -2.97 6.72
N PHE A 139 2.27 -2.55 6.56
CA PHE A 139 2.73 -1.27 7.11
C PHE A 139 1.92 -0.10 6.56
N CYS A 140 1.57 -0.11 5.26
CA CYS A 140 0.77 0.96 4.64
C CYS A 140 -0.70 0.97 5.10
N ILE A 141 -1.19 -0.09 5.78
CA ILE A 141 -2.50 -0.08 6.46
C ILE A 141 -2.44 0.77 7.71
N CYS A 142 -1.50 0.48 8.63
CA CYS A 142 -1.39 1.16 9.92
C CYS A 142 -0.66 2.51 9.82
N GLY A 143 0.38 2.61 8.99
CA GLY A 143 1.17 3.84 8.86
C GLY A 143 2.00 4.20 10.10
N GLY A 144 2.34 5.49 10.23
CA GLY A 144 3.10 6.02 11.37
C GLY A 144 4.54 5.55 11.42
N SER A 145 5.01 5.15 12.61
CA SER A 145 6.31 4.55 12.88
C SER A 145 6.12 3.10 13.33
N ALA A 146 6.86 2.15 12.77
CA ALA A 146 6.76 0.75 13.17
C ALA A 146 8.07 -0.02 12.97
N ILE A 147 8.24 -1.11 13.73
CA ILE A 147 9.21 -2.16 13.42
C ILE A 147 8.52 -3.20 12.54
N ALA A 148 9.09 -3.46 11.36
CA ALA A 148 8.68 -4.53 10.50
C ALA A 148 9.66 -5.70 10.61
N LYS A 149 9.14 -6.91 10.83
CA LYS A 149 9.88 -8.17 11.00
C LYS A 149 9.42 -9.21 9.98
N GLY A 150 10.04 -10.41 10.04
CA GLY A 150 9.71 -11.46 9.08
C GLY A 150 10.31 -11.13 7.72
N ARG A 151 9.48 -11.10 6.67
CA ARG A 151 9.85 -10.58 5.34
C ARG A 151 9.57 -9.07 5.23
N GLY A 152 9.05 -8.44 6.31
CA GLY A 152 8.54 -7.08 6.38
C GLY A 152 7.03 -7.01 6.69
N GLU A 153 6.35 -8.14 6.79
CA GLU A 153 4.89 -8.25 6.96
C GLU A 153 4.42 -8.21 8.42
N ILE A 154 5.31 -8.46 9.38
CA ILE A 154 4.96 -8.46 10.80
C ILE A 154 5.20 -7.06 11.36
N ILE A 155 4.13 -6.32 11.57
CA ILE A 155 4.20 -4.90 11.97
C ILE A 155 4.01 -4.78 13.49
N VAL A 156 4.94 -4.07 14.11
CA VAL A 156 4.88 -3.71 15.53
C VAL A 156 4.91 -2.18 15.63
N PRO A 157 3.80 -1.53 15.94
CA PRO A 157 3.73 -0.08 16.04
C PRO A 157 4.74 0.47 17.06
N LEU A 158 5.30 1.62 16.76
CA LEU A 158 6.16 2.41 17.63
C LEU A 158 5.48 3.74 17.99
N PRO A 159 5.92 4.42 19.04
CA PRO A 159 5.53 5.81 19.26
C PRO A 159 5.85 6.67 18.03
N ASP A 160 4.99 7.63 17.76
CA ASP A 160 5.19 8.55 16.64
C ASP A 160 6.53 9.26 16.73
N MET A 161 7.21 9.35 15.58
CA MET A 161 8.42 10.16 15.45
C MET A 161 8.06 11.65 15.59
N PRO A 162 8.89 12.45 16.29
CA PRO A 162 8.70 13.89 16.30
C PRO A 162 8.62 14.47 14.89
N GLU A 163 7.87 15.56 14.70
CA GLU A 163 7.77 16.23 13.41
C GLU A 163 9.17 16.56 12.88
N THR A 164 9.49 15.99 11.73
CA THR A 164 10.83 16.04 11.15
C THR A 164 10.74 16.27 9.65
N ILE A 165 11.60 17.16 9.15
CA ILE A 165 11.70 17.40 7.70
C ILE A 165 12.53 16.28 7.09
N VAL A 166 11.94 15.56 6.11
CA VAL A 166 12.60 14.52 5.32
C VAL A 166 12.80 15.02 3.89
N VAL A 167 14.04 15.01 3.41
CA VAL A 167 14.37 15.35 2.03
C VAL A 167 14.56 14.06 1.23
N LEU A 168 13.73 13.86 0.21
CA LEU A 168 13.81 12.72 -0.68
C LEU A 168 14.52 13.13 -1.98
N ALA A 169 15.61 12.44 -2.32
CA ALA A 169 16.33 12.64 -3.57
C ALA A 169 16.35 11.35 -4.38
N LYS A 170 15.80 11.37 -5.60
CA LYS A 170 15.87 10.27 -6.56
C LYS A 170 16.82 10.63 -7.69
N LEU A 171 17.85 9.80 -7.91
CA LEU A 171 18.72 9.94 -9.08
C LEU A 171 17.95 9.51 -10.33
N ARG A 172 18.17 10.22 -11.44
CA ARG A 172 17.63 9.83 -12.75
C ARG A 172 18.28 8.50 -13.17
N ASN A 173 17.48 7.58 -13.70
CA ASN A 173 17.90 6.26 -14.19
C ASN A 173 18.45 5.30 -13.13
N LEU A 174 18.14 5.49 -11.85
CA LEU A 174 18.40 4.52 -10.80
C LEU A 174 17.07 4.00 -10.25
N ASP A 175 16.79 2.73 -10.52
CA ASP A 175 15.66 2.04 -9.93
C ASP A 175 16.10 1.33 -8.65
N VAL A 176 15.35 1.50 -7.57
CA VAL A 176 15.54 0.84 -6.30
C VAL A 176 14.37 -0.12 -6.12
N SER A 177 14.67 -1.41 -6.10
CA SER A 177 13.71 -2.50 -5.88
C SER A 177 13.96 -3.19 -4.56
#